data_3f1a877a3f213c1fa77e18c025ee954a
#
_entry.id   3f1a877a3f213c1fa77e18c025ee954a
#
_cell.length_a   1.000
_cell.length_b   1.000
_cell.length_c   1.000
_cell.angle_alpha   90.00
_cell.angle_beta   90.00
_cell.angle_gamma   90.00
#
_symmetry.space_group_name_H-M   'P 1'
#
loop_
_entity.id
_entity.type
_entity.pdbx_description
1 polymer ?
#
loop_
_entity_poly.entity_id
_entity_poly.type
_entity_poly.pdbx_seq_one_letter_code
_entity_poly.pdbx_strand_id
1 'polypeptide(L)'
;MKMYKAFFNIRQDSDAHTEYIKPINDFIVDFYQNIGADFDYQTRLIQKTNLPTPRFCSTIDNPQNQQDLILLSIDNCSYWCKVIYQLSHELTHCYIFCHNKNKSQEINWIEETICEALSLFFLKYFFINWKSMELSKINSGFSKHIATYLDDILKEPWRKAIVHIKTQKDLQEFNDNCQDDRAKRRREMICLYKKITKACILGLLAYRDYVIEGTLMLDTQKYRNDFPGNVAVDYICSLQDGIMANIISNAA
;
A
#
# COMPACT_ATOMS: atom_id res chain seq x y z
N MET A 1 15.61 -0.55 24.45
CA MET A 1 14.70 -0.89 23.35
C MET A 1 13.30 -0.48 23.77
N LYS A 2 12.81 0.68 23.33
CA LYS A 2 11.44 1.10 23.61
C LYS A 2 10.52 0.29 22.71
N MET A 3 9.72 -0.60 23.28
CA MET A 3 8.62 -1.25 22.55
C MET A 3 7.53 -0.20 22.34
N TYR A 4 7.47 0.37 21.17
CA TYR A 4 6.32 1.17 20.76
C TYR A 4 5.19 0.21 20.38
N LYS A 5 4.22 0.06 21.27
CA LYS A 5 2.95 -0.58 20.90
C LYS A 5 2.19 0.43 20.07
N ALA A 6 2.04 0.17 18.79
CA ALA A 6 1.06 0.86 17.97
C ALA A 6 -0.34 0.54 18.53
N PHE A 7 -0.96 1.50 19.20
CA PHE A 7 -2.31 1.35 19.73
C PHE A 7 -3.29 1.74 18.64
N PHE A 8 -3.84 0.74 17.98
CA PHE A 8 -4.97 0.97 17.09
C PHE A 8 -6.26 0.93 17.91
N ASN A 9 -6.90 2.07 18.08
CA ASN A 9 -8.24 2.14 18.64
C ASN A 9 -9.24 1.79 17.54
N ILE A 10 -9.77 0.59 17.59
CA ILE A 10 -10.89 0.18 16.73
C ILE A 10 -12.14 0.77 17.32
N ARG A 11 -12.75 1.74 16.64
CA ARG A 11 -14.07 2.23 17.01
C ARG A 11 -15.08 1.16 16.67
N GLN A 12 -15.71 0.59 17.71
CA GLN A 12 -16.86 -0.29 17.57
C GLN A 12 -18.05 0.55 17.11
N ASP A 13 -18.34 0.54 15.83
CA ASP A 13 -19.69 0.81 15.38
C ASP A 13 -20.52 -0.45 15.67
N SER A 14 -21.77 -0.26 16.07
CA SER A 14 -22.66 -1.27 16.64
C SER A 14 -22.95 -2.50 15.78
N ASP A 15 -22.43 -2.57 14.55
CA ASP A 15 -22.66 -3.64 13.61
C ASP A 15 -21.40 -4.47 13.37
N ALA A 16 -21.42 -5.62 13.98
CA ALA A 16 -20.83 -6.88 13.57
C ALA A 16 -19.30 -6.96 13.38
N HIS A 17 -18.67 -7.64 14.32
CA HIS A 17 -17.41 -8.36 14.08
C HIS A 17 -16.15 -7.50 13.94
N THR A 18 -16.13 -6.30 14.50
CA THR A 18 -14.92 -5.44 14.58
C THR A 18 -13.78 -6.11 15.35
N GLU A 19 -14.11 -7.09 16.20
CA GLU A 19 -13.13 -7.93 16.90
C GLU A 19 -12.21 -8.69 15.97
N TYR A 20 -12.62 -8.94 14.72
CA TYR A 20 -11.78 -9.63 13.72
C TYR A 20 -10.74 -8.71 13.06
N ILE A 21 -10.93 -7.39 13.12
CA ILE A 21 -9.96 -6.44 12.56
C ILE A 21 -8.67 -6.47 13.37
N LYS A 22 -8.79 -6.55 14.71
CA LYS A 22 -7.61 -6.50 15.58
C LYS A 22 -6.58 -7.60 15.29
N PRO A 23 -6.93 -8.90 15.24
CA PRO A 23 -5.95 -9.95 14.91
C PRO A 23 -5.31 -9.79 13.53
N ILE A 24 -6.06 -9.26 12.54
CA ILE A 24 -5.53 -8.99 11.19
C ILE A 24 -4.53 -7.83 11.26
N ASN A 25 -4.91 -6.76 11.94
CA ASN A 25 -4.05 -5.60 12.15
C ASN A 25 -2.74 -5.97 12.86
N ASP A 26 -2.86 -6.66 14.00
CA ASP A 26 -1.70 -7.04 14.81
C ASP A 26 -0.72 -7.90 13.98
N PHE A 27 -1.24 -8.81 13.15
CA PHE A 27 -0.41 -9.66 12.30
C PHE A 27 0.35 -8.87 11.21
N ILE A 28 -0.28 -7.84 10.63
CA ILE A 28 0.37 -6.96 9.65
C ILE A 28 1.42 -6.09 10.33
N VAL A 29 1.09 -5.50 11.48
CA VAL A 29 1.99 -4.63 12.25
C VAL A 29 3.20 -5.42 12.74
N ASP A 30 2.99 -6.60 13.32
CA ASP A 30 4.06 -7.50 13.75
C ASP A 30 5.00 -7.87 12.60
N PHE A 31 4.44 -8.09 11.40
CA PHE A 31 5.25 -8.33 10.22
C PHE A 31 6.15 -7.13 9.91
N TYR A 32 5.62 -5.92 9.87
CA TYR A 32 6.39 -4.71 9.61
C TYR A 32 7.45 -4.47 10.69
N GLN A 33 7.12 -4.64 11.96
CA GLN A 33 8.08 -4.53 13.06
C GLN A 33 9.20 -5.56 12.95
N ASN A 34 8.88 -6.80 12.56
CA ASN A 34 9.87 -7.88 12.38
C ASN A 34 10.84 -7.66 11.21
N ILE A 35 10.51 -6.81 10.25
CA ILE A 35 11.45 -6.39 9.21
C ILE A 35 12.21 -5.10 9.55
N GLY A 36 12.00 -4.54 10.74
CA GLY A 36 12.64 -3.32 11.21
C GLY A 36 11.90 -2.04 10.86
N ALA A 37 10.64 -2.15 10.44
CA ALA A 37 9.77 -1.02 10.20
C ALA A 37 9.21 -0.50 11.53
N ASP A 38 9.41 0.77 11.81
CA ASP A 38 8.96 1.39 13.06
C ASP A 38 7.66 2.17 12.83
N PHE A 39 6.60 1.82 13.57
CA PHE A 39 5.36 2.59 13.57
C PHE A 39 5.38 3.51 14.79
N ASP A 40 5.64 4.79 14.58
CA ASP A 40 5.66 5.80 15.65
C ASP A 40 4.30 6.52 15.81
N TYR A 41 3.21 5.92 15.32
CA TYR A 41 1.91 6.57 15.22
C TYR A 41 0.78 5.83 15.92
N GLN A 42 -0.11 6.61 16.56
CA GLN A 42 -1.41 6.15 17.00
C GLN A 42 -2.43 6.36 15.88
N THR A 43 -2.70 5.31 15.13
CA THR A 43 -3.70 5.35 14.05
C THR A 43 -5.02 4.78 14.55
N ARG A 44 -6.11 5.49 14.30
CA ARG A 44 -7.46 5.04 14.63
C ARG A 44 -8.06 4.30 13.43
N LEU A 45 -8.47 3.07 13.64
CA LEU A 45 -9.24 2.29 12.67
C LEU A 45 -10.73 2.57 12.82
N ILE A 46 -11.39 2.91 11.71
CA ILE A 46 -12.85 3.09 11.65
C ILE A 46 -13.38 2.30 10.46
N GLN A 47 -14.37 1.45 10.71
CA GLN A 47 -15.18 0.86 9.66
C GLN A 47 -16.21 1.88 9.17
N LYS A 48 -16.40 1.99 7.86
CA LYS A 48 -17.46 2.80 7.26
C LYS A 48 -18.11 2.01 6.13
N THR A 49 -19.37 1.69 6.25
CA THR A 49 -20.10 0.91 5.26
C THR A 49 -20.38 1.66 3.95
N ASN A 50 -20.47 2.99 4.01
CA ASN A 50 -20.89 3.82 2.88
C ASN A 50 -19.73 4.52 2.14
N LEU A 51 -18.49 4.19 2.45
CA LEU A 51 -17.36 4.72 1.69
C LEU A 51 -17.20 3.98 0.37
N PRO A 52 -17.00 4.68 -0.76
CA PRO A 52 -16.75 4.05 -2.04
C PRO A 52 -15.40 3.32 -2.08
N THR A 53 -14.40 3.86 -1.38
CA THR A 53 -13.03 3.32 -1.29
C THR A 53 -12.52 3.42 0.14
N PRO A 54 -11.60 2.52 0.57
CA PRO A 54 -10.87 2.71 1.80
C PRO A 54 -9.99 3.95 1.71
N ARG A 55 -9.54 4.49 2.85
CA ARG A 55 -8.72 5.69 2.88
C ARG A 55 -7.89 5.80 4.17
N PHE A 56 -6.62 6.11 4.02
CA PHE A 56 -5.81 6.68 5.08
C PHE A 56 -6.00 8.21 5.11
N CYS A 57 -6.25 8.77 6.28
CA CYS A 57 -6.42 10.20 6.51
C CYS A 57 -5.42 10.66 7.57
N SER A 58 -4.42 11.41 7.16
CA SER A 58 -3.43 11.95 8.08
C SER A 58 -3.97 13.15 8.87
N THR A 59 -3.45 13.37 10.07
CA THR A 59 -3.73 14.58 10.86
C THR A 59 -3.18 15.84 10.19
N ILE A 60 -2.20 15.71 9.32
CA ILE A 60 -1.61 16.80 8.57
C ILE A 60 -2.59 17.30 7.50
N ASP A 61 -3.23 16.35 6.78
CA ASP A 61 -4.21 16.67 5.74
C ASP A 61 -5.56 17.09 6.33
N ASN A 62 -5.84 16.68 7.55
CA ASN A 62 -7.03 17.06 8.27
C ASN A 62 -6.72 17.43 9.73
N PRO A 63 -6.29 18.69 10.01
CA PRO A 63 -5.91 19.15 11.35
C PRO A 63 -7.02 19.09 12.41
N GLN A 64 -8.28 18.91 11.98
CA GLN A 64 -9.41 18.73 12.91
C GLN A 64 -9.42 17.32 13.53
N ASN A 65 -8.73 16.37 12.93
CA ASN A 65 -8.54 15.06 13.49
C ASN A 65 -7.42 15.10 14.55
N GLN A 66 -7.70 14.56 15.72
CA GLN A 66 -6.70 14.44 16.78
C GLN A 66 -5.72 13.28 16.55
N GLN A 67 -6.02 12.39 15.61
CA GLN A 67 -5.27 11.17 15.29
C GLN A 67 -5.41 10.85 13.81
N ASP A 68 -4.42 10.19 13.25
CA ASP A 68 -4.50 9.62 11.91
C ASP A 68 -5.57 8.52 11.88
N LEU A 69 -6.28 8.44 10.75
CA LEU A 69 -7.43 7.55 10.59
C LEU A 69 -7.22 6.61 9.42
N ILE A 70 -7.54 5.34 9.62
CA ILE A 70 -7.75 4.38 8.54
C ILE A 70 -9.25 4.10 8.45
N LEU A 71 -9.83 4.41 7.29
CA LEU A 71 -11.23 4.17 6.98
C LEU A 71 -11.32 2.96 6.04
N LEU A 72 -12.08 1.94 6.43
CA LEU A 72 -12.31 0.76 5.62
C LEU A 72 -13.66 0.82 4.92
N SER A 73 -13.69 0.46 3.64
CA SER A 73 -14.91 0.35 2.83
C SER A 73 -15.38 -1.10 2.82
N ILE A 74 -15.93 -1.54 3.96
CA ILE A 74 -16.40 -2.91 4.15
C ILE A 74 -17.78 -2.91 4.82
N ASP A 75 -18.65 -3.77 4.34
CA ASP A 75 -20.00 -3.93 4.89
C ASP A 75 -19.99 -4.82 6.13
N ASN A 76 -19.10 -5.82 6.13
CA ASN A 76 -18.98 -6.80 7.20
C ASN A 76 -17.50 -7.20 7.42
N CYS A 77 -17.02 -7.07 8.66
CA CYS A 77 -15.66 -7.42 9.06
C CYS A 77 -15.38 -8.93 9.05
N SER A 78 -16.40 -9.79 8.91
CA SER A 78 -16.21 -11.24 8.73
C SER A 78 -15.75 -11.60 7.31
N TYR A 79 -15.81 -10.67 6.37
CA TYR A 79 -15.21 -10.86 5.04
C TYR A 79 -13.70 -10.56 5.09
N TRP A 80 -12.98 -11.41 5.77
CA TRP A 80 -11.58 -11.20 6.13
C TRP A 80 -10.64 -10.96 4.93
N CYS A 81 -10.93 -11.54 3.77
CA CYS A 81 -10.13 -11.27 2.55
C CYS A 81 -10.12 -9.78 2.21
N LYS A 82 -11.30 -9.14 2.23
CA LYS A 82 -11.43 -7.71 1.94
C LYS A 82 -10.79 -6.86 3.04
N VAL A 83 -10.94 -7.29 4.31
CA VAL A 83 -10.28 -6.63 5.45
C VAL A 83 -8.77 -6.69 5.30
N ILE A 84 -8.19 -7.88 5.06
CA ILE A 84 -6.75 -8.05 4.85
C ILE A 84 -6.26 -7.15 3.72
N TYR A 85 -6.95 -7.19 2.57
CA TYR A 85 -6.55 -6.41 1.40
C TYR A 85 -6.57 -4.91 1.66
N GLN A 86 -7.69 -4.38 2.17
CA GLN A 86 -7.83 -2.93 2.40
C GLN A 86 -6.95 -2.45 3.54
N LEU A 87 -6.91 -3.18 4.66
CA LEU A 87 -6.13 -2.77 5.82
C LEU A 87 -4.63 -2.76 5.53
N SER A 88 -4.11 -3.76 4.81
CA SER A 88 -2.70 -3.77 4.42
C SER A 88 -2.36 -2.65 3.44
N HIS A 89 -3.30 -2.26 2.55
CA HIS A 89 -3.17 -1.11 1.67
C HIS A 89 -3.00 0.19 2.47
N GLU A 90 -3.95 0.48 3.34
CA GLU A 90 -3.97 1.72 4.11
C GLU A 90 -2.85 1.79 5.17
N LEU A 91 -2.48 0.66 5.76
CA LEU A 91 -1.32 0.59 6.65
C LEU A 91 0.00 0.84 5.91
N THR A 92 0.09 0.46 4.63
CA THR A 92 1.25 0.78 3.81
C THR A 92 1.34 2.28 3.55
N HIS A 93 0.23 2.94 3.20
CA HIS A 93 0.18 4.40 3.10
C HIS A 93 0.58 5.07 4.42
N CYS A 94 0.00 4.63 5.52
CA CYS A 94 0.34 5.12 6.85
C CYS A 94 1.84 4.97 7.13
N TYR A 95 2.42 3.81 6.83
CA TYR A 95 3.84 3.57 7.04
C TYR A 95 4.72 4.50 6.18
N ILE A 96 4.46 4.57 4.88
CA ILE A 96 5.19 5.47 3.96
C ILE A 96 5.07 6.92 4.44
N PHE A 97 3.88 7.35 4.84
CA PHE A 97 3.62 8.70 5.34
C PHE A 97 4.40 9.00 6.63
N CYS A 98 4.43 8.07 7.59
CA CYS A 98 5.10 8.26 8.88
C CYS A 98 6.61 8.49 8.75
N HIS A 99 7.24 7.89 7.74
CA HIS A 99 8.68 7.99 7.51
C HIS A 99 9.06 9.14 6.57
N ASN A 100 8.10 9.77 5.91
CA ASN A 100 8.35 10.89 5.04
C ASN A 100 8.32 12.22 5.81
N LYS A 101 9.47 12.85 5.96
CA LYS A 101 9.59 14.19 6.56
C LYS A 101 9.40 15.32 5.54
N ASN A 102 9.49 15.02 4.25
CA ASN A 102 9.41 16.01 3.18
C ASN A 102 8.05 15.92 2.48
N LYS A 103 7.28 17.01 2.51
CA LYS A 103 5.96 17.13 1.85
C LYS A 103 6.11 17.53 0.38
N SER A 104 7.00 16.89 -0.38
CA SER A 104 7.15 17.15 -1.80
C SER A 104 5.97 16.58 -2.60
N GLN A 105 5.76 17.09 -3.81
CA GLN A 105 4.82 16.49 -4.74
C GLN A 105 5.24 15.05 -5.04
N GLU A 106 4.32 14.11 -4.90
CA GLU A 106 4.57 12.69 -5.01
C GLU A 106 4.07 12.17 -6.35
N ILE A 107 4.65 11.07 -6.78
CA ILE A 107 4.08 10.29 -7.88
C ILE A 107 3.07 9.31 -7.27
N ASN A 108 1.88 9.82 -6.98
CA ASN A 108 0.84 9.09 -6.23
C ASN A 108 0.49 7.73 -6.83
N TRP A 109 0.47 7.61 -8.17
CA TRP A 109 0.14 6.34 -8.80
C TRP A 109 1.19 5.24 -8.55
N ILE A 110 2.47 5.60 -8.34
CA ILE A 110 3.51 4.64 -7.95
C ILE A 110 3.31 4.21 -6.51
N GLU A 111 3.02 5.16 -5.61
CA GLU A 111 2.69 4.85 -4.22
C GLU A 111 1.49 3.90 -4.12
N GLU A 112 0.42 4.22 -4.84
CA GLU A 112 -0.76 3.35 -4.96
C GLU A 112 -0.42 1.95 -5.51
N THR A 113 0.48 1.89 -6.51
CA THR A 113 0.96 0.61 -7.06
C THR A 113 1.71 -0.21 -6.00
N ILE A 114 2.53 0.45 -5.18
CA ILE A 114 3.24 -0.18 -4.06
C ILE A 114 2.25 -0.70 -3.02
N CYS A 115 1.30 0.13 -2.59
CA CYS A 115 0.29 -0.22 -1.59
C CYS A 115 -0.56 -1.40 -2.05
N GLU A 116 -1.03 -1.38 -3.30
CA GLU A 116 -1.79 -2.49 -3.87
C GLU A 116 -0.96 -3.77 -4.02
N ALA A 117 0.30 -3.68 -4.46
CA ALA A 117 1.19 -4.83 -4.58
C ALA A 117 1.50 -5.46 -3.22
N LEU A 118 1.68 -4.66 -2.17
CA LEU A 118 1.83 -5.14 -0.79
C LEU A 118 0.54 -5.75 -0.25
N SER A 119 -0.63 -5.26 -0.66
CA SER A 119 -1.90 -5.91 -0.31
C SER A 119 -2.00 -7.34 -0.85
N LEU A 120 -1.54 -7.57 -2.09
CA LEU A 120 -1.46 -8.91 -2.66
C LEU A 120 -0.42 -9.78 -1.93
N PHE A 121 0.72 -9.18 -1.56
CA PHE A 121 1.74 -9.86 -0.76
C PHE A 121 1.16 -10.30 0.59
N PHE A 122 0.41 -9.45 1.29
CA PHE A 122 -0.21 -9.79 2.56
C PHE A 122 -1.30 -10.85 2.40
N LEU A 123 -2.13 -10.81 1.38
CA LEU A 123 -3.07 -11.90 1.10
C LEU A 123 -2.34 -13.25 1.00
N LYS A 124 -1.24 -13.30 0.23
CA LYS A 124 -0.40 -14.51 0.13
C LYS A 124 0.22 -14.87 1.48
N TYR A 125 0.71 -13.89 2.22
CA TYR A 125 1.34 -14.09 3.53
C TYR A 125 0.35 -14.65 4.56
N PHE A 126 -0.88 -14.13 4.59
CA PHE A 126 -1.97 -14.68 5.41
C PHE A 126 -2.36 -16.09 5.00
N PHE A 127 -2.49 -16.35 3.70
CA PHE A 127 -2.77 -17.71 3.20
C PHE A 127 -1.76 -18.73 3.71
N ILE A 128 -0.46 -18.42 3.60
CA ILE A 128 0.62 -19.33 4.02
C ILE A 128 0.62 -19.52 5.55
N ASN A 129 0.40 -18.46 6.31
CA ASN A 129 0.50 -18.45 7.77
C ASN A 129 -0.85 -18.64 8.48
N TRP A 130 -1.94 -18.91 7.76
CA TRP A 130 -3.29 -18.95 8.31
C TRP A 130 -3.42 -19.84 9.54
N LYS A 131 -2.80 -21.01 9.54
CA LYS A 131 -2.88 -21.97 10.64
C LYS A 131 -2.31 -21.47 11.97
N SER A 132 -1.41 -20.49 11.92
CA SER A 132 -0.81 -19.90 13.12
C SER A 132 -1.60 -18.71 13.67
N MET A 133 -2.62 -18.26 12.95
CA MET A 133 -3.43 -17.10 13.33
C MET A 133 -4.58 -17.47 14.26
N GLU A 134 -4.96 -16.56 15.15
CA GLU A 134 -6.12 -16.77 16.05
C GLU A 134 -7.42 -17.00 15.27
N LEU A 135 -7.62 -16.29 14.15
CA LEU A 135 -8.80 -16.44 13.31
C LEU A 135 -8.93 -17.87 12.71
N SER A 136 -7.83 -18.62 12.59
CA SER A 136 -7.87 -20.01 12.15
C SER A 136 -8.59 -20.93 13.13
N LYS A 137 -8.66 -20.56 14.42
CA LYS A 137 -9.44 -21.29 15.44
C LYS A 137 -10.94 -21.15 15.21
N ILE A 138 -11.38 -20.03 14.61
CA ILE A 138 -12.78 -19.78 14.26
C ILE A 138 -13.14 -20.47 12.96
N ASN A 139 -12.27 -20.37 11.94
CA ASN A 139 -12.45 -21.01 10.64
C ASN A 139 -11.10 -21.46 10.06
N SER A 140 -10.74 -22.70 10.32
CA SER A 140 -9.47 -23.28 9.83
C SER A 140 -9.38 -23.38 8.30
N GLY A 141 -10.53 -23.48 7.62
CA GLY A 141 -10.64 -23.61 6.17
C GLY A 141 -10.58 -22.29 5.40
N PHE A 142 -10.63 -21.16 6.09
CA PHE A 142 -10.75 -19.83 5.45
C PHE A 142 -9.56 -19.47 4.54
N SER A 143 -8.40 -20.08 4.76
CA SER A 143 -7.23 -19.90 3.87
C SER A 143 -7.55 -20.14 2.39
N LYS A 144 -8.46 -21.07 2.09
CA LYS A 144 -8.91 -21.33 0.71
C LYS A 144 -9.61 -20.11 0.11
N HIS A 145 -10.42 -19.41 0.91
CA HIS A 145 -11.09 -18.18 0.47
C HIS A 145 -10.08 -17.05 0.21
N ILE A 146 -9.02 -16.96 1.04
CA ILE A 146 -7.93 -16.00 0.81
C ILE A 146 -7.21 -16.31 -0.52
N ALA A 147 -6.89 -17.58 -0.78
CA ALA A 147 -6.27 -17.99 -2.04
C ALA A 147 -7.16 -17.68 -3.24
N THR A 148 -8.46 -18.02 -3.18
CA THR A 148 -9.41 -17.73 -4.25
C THR A 148 -9.53 -16.23 -4.50
N TYR A 149 -9.63 -15.41 -3.46
CA TYR A 149 -9.70 -13.97 -3.57
C TYR A 149 -8.45 -13.36 -4.22
N LEU A 150 -7.25 -13.85 -3.84
CA LEU A 150 -6.00 -13.45 -4.47
C LEU A 150 -5.97 -13.86 -5.96
N ASP A 151 -6.34 -15.11 -6.25
CA ASP A 151 -6.38 -15.63 -7.61
C ASP A 151 -7.34 -14.84 -8.51
N ASP A 152 -8.51 -14.48 -8.00
CA ASP A 152 -9.49 -13.69 -8.75
C ASP A 152 -8.95 -12.29 -9.07
N ILE A 153 -8.27 -11.65 -8.12
CA ILE A 153 -7.57 -10.40 -8.39
C ILE A 153 -6.50 -10.57 -9.47
N LEU A 154 -5.73 -11.64 -9.44
CA LEU A 154 -4.65 -11.88 -10.41
C LEU A 154 -5.16 -12.26 -11.81
N LYS A 155 -6.35 -12.86 -11.91
CA LYS A 155 -6.99 -13.26 -13.17
C LYS A 155 -7.73 -12.13 -13.88
N GLU A 156 -8.15 -11.09 -13.16
CA GLU A 156 -8.85 -9.97 -13.79
C GLU A 156 -8.05 -9.44 -14.98
N PRO A 157 -8.70 -9.15 -16.12
CA PRO A 157 -8.02 -8.60 -17.29
C PRO A 157 -7.36 -7.26 -16.91
N TRP A 158 -6.06 -7.18 -17.06
CA TRP A 158 -5.33 -5.93 -16.87
C TRP A 158 -5.11 -5.24 -18.20
N ARG A 159 -5.40 -3.94 -18.24
CA ARG A 159 -5.14 -3.12 -19.42
C ARG A 159 -3.70 -2.65 -19.40
N LYS A 160 -3.07 -2.63 -20.58
CA LYS A 160 -1.77 -2.01 -20.74
C LYS A 160 -1.95 -0.52 -20.41
N ALA A 161 -1.25 -0.01 -19.43
CA ALA A 161 -1.19 1.42 -19.22
C ALA A 161 -0.55 2.03 -20.47
N ILE A 162 -1.36 2.72 -21.27
CA ILE A 162 -0.84 3.44 -22.45
C ILE A 162 -0.40 4.78 -21.92
N VAL A 163 0.88 4.93 -21.76
CA VAL A 163 1.48 6.18 -21.30
C VAL A 163 1.94 6.94 -22.50
N HIS A 164 1.14 7.87 -22.99
CA HIS A 164 1.53 8.89 -23.96
C HIS A 164 1.89 10.17 -23.20
N ILE A 165 2.95 10.11 -22.39
CA ILE A 165 3.46 11.27 -21.66
C ILE A 165 4.50 11.95 -22.53
N LYS A 166 4.22 13.20 -22.92
CA LYS A 166 5.11 14.04 -23.74
C LYS A 166 5.65 15.25 -22.99
N THR A 167 4.95 15.67 -21.96
CA THR A 167 5.30 16.84 -21.18
C THR A 167 5.15 16.57 -19.68
N GLN A 168 5.71 17.45 -18.84
CA GLN A 168 5.50 17.36 -17.40
C GLN A 168 4.02 17.52 -17.02
N LYS A 169 3.27 18.30 -17.79
CA LYS A 169 1.82 18.44 -17.62
C LYS A 169 1.11 17.09 -17.86
N ASP A 170 1.49 16.38 -18.91
CA ASP A 170 0.93 15.04 -19.20
C ASP A 170 1.25 14.06 -18.08
N LEU A 171 2.44 14.15 -17.46
CA LEU A 171 2.81 13.33 -16.30
C LEU A 171 1.92 13.66 -15.09
N GLN A 172 1.69 14.94 -14.82
CA GLN A 172 0.81 15.35 -13.74
C GLN A 172 -0.62 14.86 -13.99
N GLU A 173 -1.16 15.08 -15.16
CA GLU A 173 -2.50 14.62 -15.55
C GLU A 173 -2.61 13.08 -15.49
N PHE A 174 -1.57 12.37 -15.88
CA PHE A 174 -1.53 10.91 -15.75
C PHE A 174 -1.52 10.50 -14.28
N ASN A 175 -0.71 11.15 -13.45
CA ASN A 175 -0.65 10.91 -12.02
C ASN A 175 -2.03 11.11 -11.37
N ASP A 176 -2.66 12.26 -11.63
CA ASP A 176 -3.97 12.61 -11.08
C ASP A 176 -5.06 11.63 -11.54
N ASN A 177 -5.04 11.26 -12.83
CA ASN A 177 -6.01 10.32 -13.41
C ASN A 177 -5.78 8.85 -13.01
N CYS A 178 -4.57 8.49 -12.59
CA CYS A 178 -4.25 7.12 -12.19
C CYS A 178 -4.43 6.87 -10.70
N GLN A 179 -4.51 7.93 -9.90
CA GLN A 179 -4.65 7.82 -8.44
C GLN A 179 -5.87 6.98 -8.07
N ASP A 180 -7.01 7.23 -8.72
CA ASP A 180 -8.27 6.55 -8.42
C ASP A 180 -8.62 5.44 -9.43
N ASP A 181 -7.81 5.24 -10.47
CA ASP A 181 -8.07 4.25 -11.52
C ASP A 181 -7.17 3.02 -11.37
N ARG A 182 -7.60 2.11 -10.51
CA ARG A 182 -6.93 0.82 -10.30
C ARG A 182 -6.70 0.03 -11.59
N ALA A 183 -7.62 0.11 -12.55
CA ALA A 183 -7.50 -0.63 -13.80
C ALA A 183 -6.28 -0.16 -14.62
N LYS A 184 -5.91 1.12 -14.53
CA LYS A 184 -4.71 1.66 -15.19
C LYS A 184 -3.42 1.19 -14.54
N ARG A 185 -3.40 1.05 -13.21
CA ARG A 185 -2.22 0.63 -12.43
C ARG A 185 -2.02 -0.88 -12.38
N ARG A 186 -3.04 -1.65 -12.73
CA ARG A 186 -3.11 -3.08 -12.43
C ARG A 186 -1.95 -3.90 -12.98
N ARG A 187 -1.49 -3.59 -14.20
CA ARG A 187 -0.33 -4.27 -14.77
C ARG A 187 0.90 -4.10 -13.88
N GLU A 188 1.15 -2.86 -13.48
CA GLU A 188 2.35 -2.51 -12.72
C GLU A 188 2.27 -3.10 -11.31
N MET A 189 1.09 -3.07 -10.69
CA MET A 189 0.80 -3.73 -9.43
C MET A 189 1.14 -5.24 -9.47
N ILE A 190 0.68 -5.96 -10.50
CA ILE A 190 0.93 -7.41 -10.62
C ILE A 190 2.41 -7.68 -10.92
N CYS A 191 3.04 -6.88 -11.77
CA CYS A 191 4.47 -7.01 -12.06
C CYS A 191 5.32 -6.77 -10.81
N LEU A 192 4.99 -5.74 -10.04
CA LEU A 192 5.66 -5.45 -8.78
C LEU A 192 5.44 -6.56 -7.75
N TYR A 193 4.19 -7.00 -7.56
CA TYR A 193 3.85 -8.09 -6.64
C TYR A 193 4.71 -9.34 -6.87
N LYS A 194 4.94 -9.72 -8.12
CA LYS A 194 5.75 -10.90 -8.47
C LYS A 194 7.22 -10.76 -8.07
N LYS A 195 7.69 -9.55 -7.83
CA LYS A 195 9.08 -9.24 -7.46
C LYS A 195 9.25 -8.99 -5.96
N ILE A 196 8.16 -8.76 -5.22
CA ILE A 196 8.22 -8.47 -3.79
C ILE A 196 8.66 -9.71 -3.02
N THR A 197 9.70 -9.51 -2.22
CA THR A 197 10.16 -10.43 -1.19
C THR A 197 10.17 -9.73 0.16
N LYS A 198 10.17 -10.47 1.25
CA LYS A 198 10.28 -9.89 2.59
C LYS A 198 11.49 -8.93 2.71
N ALA A 199 12.61 -9.30 2.09
CA ALA A 199 13.85 -8.53 2.15
C ALA A 199 13.78 -7.17 1.42
N CYS A 200 12.94 -7.04 0.38
CA CYS A 200 12.87 -5.81 -0.40
C CYS A 200 11.78 -4.82 0.04
N ILE A 201 10.92 -5.19 1.00
CA ILE A 201 9.81 -4.34 1.42
C ILE A 201 10.29 -3.01 2.02
N LEU A 202 11.33 -3.01 2.86
CA LEU A 202 11.86 -1.77 3.43
C LEU A 202 12.28 -0.76 2.36
N GLY A 203 12.89 -1.24 1.27
CA GLY A 203 13.22 -0.38 0.14
C GLY A 203 12.01 0.26 -0.50
N LEU A 204 10.91 -0.48 -0.66
CA LEU A 204 9.66 0.08 -1.19
C LEU A 204 9.04 1.10 -0.25
N LEU A 205 9.12 0.87 1.06
CA LEU A 205 8.56 1.76 2.07
C LEU A 205 9.33 3.07 2.19
N ALA A 206 10.62 3.10 1.83
CA ALA A 206 11.44 4.30 1.79
C ALA A 206 11.17 5.19 0.56
N TYR A 207 10.21 4.85 -0.27
CA TYR A 207 9.92 5.51 -1.55
C TYR A 207 9.82 7.04 -1.44
N ARG A 208 9.10 7.58 -0.45
CA ARG A 208 8.88 9.03 -0.33
C ARG A 208 10.15 9.82 -0.02
N ASP A 209 11.12 9.20 0.64
CA ASP A 209 12.37 9.88 1.02
C ASP A 209 13.23 10.25 -0.20
N TYR A 210 12.90 9.70 -1.36
CA TYR A 210 13.62 9.89 -2.62
C TYR A 210 12.90 10.78 -3.63
N VAL A 211 11.72 11.30 -3.30
CA VAL A 211 11.00 12.22 -4.18
C VAL A 211 11.65 13.60 -4.13
N ILE A 212 12.03 14.13 -5.30
CA ILE A 212 12.65 15.44 -5.40
C ILE A 212 11.56 16.51 -5.28
N GLU A 213 11.76 17.47 -4.36
CA GLU A 213 10.82 18.57 -4.15
C GLU A 213 10.61 19.38 -5.44
N GLY A 214 9.34 19.66 -5.75
CA GLY A 214 8.95 20.43 -6.94
C GLY A 214 9.06 19.70 -8.26
N THR A 215 9.48 18.43 -8.26
CA THR A 215 9.50 17.55 -9.43
C THR A 215 8.74 16.26 -9.12
N LEU A 216 8.11 15.68 -10.11
CA LEU A 216 7.46 14.37 -9.97
C LEU A 216 8.46 13.23 -10.22
N MET A 217 9.71 13.38 -9.81
CA MET A 217 10.79 12.44 -10.06
C MET A 217 11.41 11.96 -8.76
N LEU A 218 11.72 10.66 -8.73
CA LEU A 218 12.62 10.10 -7.77
C LEU A 218 14.07 10.39 -8.16
N ASP A 219 14.95 10.53 -7.18
CA ASP A 219 16.38 10.31 -7.39
C ASP A 219 16.65 8.80 -7.53
N THR A 220 16.36 8.27 -8.73
CA THR A 220 16.42 6.84 -9.00
C THR A 220 17.82 6.27 -8.80
N GLN A 221 18.87 7.07 -9.07
CA GLN A 221 20.24 6.61 -8.88
C GLN A 221 20.58 6.47 -7.40
N LYS A 222 20.22 7.45 -6.58
CA LYS A 222 20.41 7.39 -5.13
C LYS A 222 19.62 6.22 -4.54
N TYR A 223 18.38 6.05 -4.97
CA TYR A 223 17.49 5.00 -4.48
C TYR A 223 18.05 3.60 -4.75
N ARG A 224 18.58 3.36 -5.95
CA ARG A 224 19.27 2.09 -6.28
C ARG A 224 20.53 1.87 -5.45
N ASN A 225 21.29 2.94 -5.21
CA ASN A 225 22.53 2.85 -4.44
C ASN A 225 22.27 2.52 -2.96
N ASP A 226 21.20 3.05 -2.39
CA ASP A 226 20.84 2.79 -0.98
C ASP A 226 20.21 1.40 -0.78
N PHE A 227 19.66 0.80 -1.86
CA PHE A 227 19.08 -0.55 -1.83
C PHE A 227 19.67 -1.46 -2.93
N PRO A 228 20.98 -1.72 -2.92
CA PRO A 228 21.65 -2.46 -4.00
C PRO A 228 21.10 -3.89 -4.12
N GLY A 229 20.81 -4.30 -5.36
CA GLY A 229 20.27 -5.63 -5.64
C GLY A 229 18.81 -5.84 -5.20
N ASN A 230 18.10 -4.79 -4.82
CA ASN A 230 16.69 -4.85 -4.48
C ASN A 230 15.84 -4.84 -5.76
N VAL A 231 15.39 -6.02 -6.19
CA VAL A 231 14.65 -6.23 -7.44
C VAL A 231 13.37 -5.40 -7.52
N ALA A 232 12.71 -5.14 -6.38
CA ALA A 232 11.49 -4.34 -6.36
C ALA A 232 11.81 -2.85 -6.52
N VAL A 233 12.89 -2.36 -5.91
CA VAL A 233 13.39 -0.99 -6.10
C VAL A 233 13.83 -0.78 -7.55
N ASP A 234 14.60 -1.72 -8.12
CA ASP A 234 15.02 -1.63 -9.52
C ASP A 234 13.82 -1.56 -10.47
N TYR A 235 12.76 -2.30 -10.17
CA TYR A 235 11.53 -2.24 -10.97
C TYR A 235 10.86 -0.86 -10.88
N ILE A 236 10.68 -0.30 -9.69
CA ILE A 236 10.06 1.02 -9.50
C ILE A 236 10.90 2.12 -10.17
N CYS A 237 12.21 2.08 -10.01
CA CYS A 237 13.12 3.02 -10.69
C CYS A 237 13.03 2.90 -12.22
N SER A 238 12.94 1.69 -12.74
CA SER A 238 12.81 1.47 -14.20
C SER A 238 11.48 1.99 -14.76
N LEU A 239 10.40 1.93 -14.00
CA LEU A 239 9.12 2.59 -14.36
C LEU A 239 9.29 4.11 -14.45
N GLN A 240 9.95 4.68 -13.46
CA GLN A 240 10.21 6.11 -13.39
C GLN A 240 11.07 6.59 -14.55
N ASP A 241 12.20 5.91 -14.80
CA ASP A 241 13.13 6.20 -15.87
C ASP A 241 12.44 6.09 -17.25
N GLY A 242 11.58 5.07 -17.44
CA GLY A 242 10.83 4.88 -18.68
C GLY A 242 9.85 6.01 -18.96
N ILE A 243 9.17 6.53 -17.93
CA ILE A 243 8.28 7.68 -18.04
C ILE A 243 9.09 8.93 -18.42
N MET A 244 10.21 9.16 -17.74
CA MET A 244 11.05 10.33 -18.00
C MET A 244 11.70 10.30 -19.38
N ALA A 245 12.16 9.14 -19.86
CA ALA A 245 12.69 8.99 -21.21
C ALA A 245 11.65 9.36 -22.29
N ASN A 246 10.38 8.99 -22.08
CA ASN A 246 9.28 9.35 -22.96
C ASN A 246 9.00 10.87 -22.96
N ILE A 247 9.13 11.54 -21.82
CA ILE A 247 8.96 13.00 -21.73
C ILE A 247 10.07 13.70 -22.53
N ILE A 248 11.33 13.30 -22.31
CA ILE A 248 12.49 13.93 -22.93
C ILE A 248 12.49 13.71 -24.46
N SER A 249 12.20 12.49 -24.92
CA SER A 249 12.22 12.16 -26.36
C SER A 249 11.12 12.84 -27.17
N ASN A 250 10.04 13.30 -26.53
CA ASN A 250 8.94 13.98 -27.19
C ASN A 250 8.99 15.51 -27.02
N ALA A 251 9.93 16.03 -26.25
CA ALA A 251 10.15 17.47 -26.05
C ALA A 251 11.26 18.00 -26.99
N ALA A 252 12.00 17.14 -27.67
CA ALA A 252 13.02 17.43 -28.66
C ALA A 252 12.44 17.37 -30.09
#